data_60270631528bca386f7d3411098e8f84
#
_entry.id   60270631528bca386f7d3411098e8f84
#
_cell.length_a   1.000
_cell.length_b   1.000
_cell.length_c   1.000
_cell.angle_alpha   90.00
_cell.angle_beta   90.00
_cell.angle_gamma   90.00
#
_symmetry.space_group_name_H-M   'P 1'
#
loop_
_entity.id
_entity.type
_entity.pdbx_description
1 polymer ?
#
loop_
_entity_poly.entity_id
_entity_poly.type
_entity_poly.pdbx_seq_one_letter_code
_entity_poly.pdbx_strand_id
1 'polypeptide(L)' 'MTLGQALKAADLVGSGGEAKVVIQGGEVRVNGEVETRRGRRLIQGDVVEVGDERLEVR' A
#
# COMPACT_ATOMS: atom_id res chain seq x y z
N MET A 1 -8.39 -0.89 7.96
CA MET A 1 -7.18 -1.49 7.34
C MET A 1 -6.18 -0.40 7.04
N THR A 2 -4.91 -0.64 7.37
CA THR A 2 -3.85 0.32 7.03
C THR A 2 -3.20 -0.05 5.70
N LEU A 3 -2.46 0.89 5.11
CA LEU A 3 -1.76 0.67 3.86
C LEU A 3 -0.80 -0.53 3.95
N GLY A 4 -0.01 -0.61 5.03
CA GLY A 4 0.91 -1.74 5.22
C GLY A 4 0.18 -3.08 5.30
N GLN A 5 -0.95 -3.11 6.00
CA GLN A 5 -1.78 -4.31 6.09
C GLN A 5 -2.36 -4.72 4.74
N ALA A 6 -2.79 -3.74 3.95
CA ALA A 6 -3.36 -4.01 2.62
C ALA A 6 -2.33 -4.63 1.68
N LEU A 7 -1.10 -4.10 1.67
CA LEU A 7 -0.02 -4.63 0.82
C LEU A 7 0.32 -6.07 1.21
N LYS A 8 0.35 -6.35 2.49
CA LYS A 8 0.66 -7.68 2.99
C LYS A 8 -0.48 -8.66 2.67
N ALA A 9 -1.73 -8.24 2.90
CA ALA A 9 -2.90 -9.07 2.64
C ALA A 9 -3.04 -9.40 1.16
N ALA A 10 -2.66 -8.48 0.28
CA ALA A 10 -2.71 -8.68 -1.18
C ALA A 10 -1.47 -9.41 -1.71
N ASP A 11 -0.56 -9.81 -0.83
CA ASP A 11 0.67 -10.51 -1.18
C ASP A 11 1.58 -9.70 -2.12
N LEU A 12 1.50 -8.39 -2.03
CA LEU A 12 2.38 -7.49 -2.79
C LEU A 12 3.72 -7.30 -2.09
N VAL A 13 3.77 -7.60 -0.80
CA VAL A 13 5.01 -7.63 -0.01
C VAL A 13 4.99 -8.88 0.86
N GLY A 14 6.18 -9.37 1.23
CA GLY A 14 6.31 -10.61 1.99
C GLY A 14 6.24 -10.44 3.50
N SER A 15 6.42 -9.22 4.00
CA SER A 15 6.46 -8.97 5.44
C SER A 15 6.14 -7.52 5.75
N GLY A 16 5.87 -7.22 7.03
CA GLY A 16 5.68 -5.83 7.48
C GLY A 16 6.93 -4.97 7.29
N GLY A 17 8.12 -5.56 7.44
CA GLY A 17 9.37 -4.85 7.20
C GLY A 17 9.56 -4.47 5.74
N GLU A 18 9.20 -5.37 4.84
CA GLU A 18 9.24 -5.08 3.41
C GLU A 18 8.23 -4.00 3.04
N ALA A 19 7.02 -4.06 3.59
CA ALA A 19 6.01 -3.04 3.38
C ALA A 19 6.54 -1.66 3.80
N LYS A 20 7.21 -1.58 4.94
CA LYS A 20 7.80 -0.34 5.42
C LYS A 20 8.81 0.23 4.43
N VAL A 21 9.70 -0.61 3.91
CA VAL A 21 10.73 -0.19 2.95
C VAL A 21 10.09 0.33 1.66
N VAL A 22 9.15 -0.41 1.12
CA VAL A 22 8.47 -0.06 -0.14
C VAL A 22 7.69 1.24 0.01
N ILE A 23 6.93 1.37 1.09
CA ILE A 23 6.10 2.55 1.34
C ILE A 23 6.97 3.79 1.57
N GLN A 24 7.95 3.69 2.45
CA GLN A 24 8.83 4.81 2.78
C GLN A 24 9.73 5.20 1.61
N GLY A 25 9.99 4.26 0.71
CA GLY A 25 10.77 4.52 -0.50
C GLY A 25 10.01 5.26 -1.59
N GLY A 26 8.73 5.56 -1.38
CA GLY A 26 7.93 6.30 -2.34
C GLY A 26 7.43 5.48 -3.52
N GLU A 27 7.43 4.16 -3.39
CA GLU A 27 7.02 3.26 -4.46
C GLU A 27 5.52 2.96 -4.47
N VAL A 28 4.79 3.48 -3.47
CA VAL A 28 3.37 3.19 -3.30
C VAL A 28 2.56 4.45 -3.54
N ARG A 29 1.48 4.30 -4.30
CA ARG A 29 0.52 5.39 -4.54
C ARG A 29 -0.85 4.97 -4.03
N VAL A 30 -1.56 5.91 -3.44
CA VAL A 30 -2.95 5.73 -3.05
C VAL A 30 -3.77 6.78 -3.78
N ASN A 31 -4.70 6.33 -4.60
CA ASN A 31 -5.53 7.22 -5.44
C ASN A 31 -4.68 8.13 -6.31
N GLY A 32 -3.56 7.60 -6.85
CA GLY A 32 -2.69 8.32 -7.75
C GLY A 32 -1.63 9.18 -7.08
N GLU A 33 -1.61 9.26 -5.75
CA GLU A 33 -0.65 10.08 -5.01
C GLU A 33 0.30 9.21 -4.21
N VAL A 34 1.58 9.56 -4.23
CA VAL A 34 2.59 8.85 -3.45
C VAL A 34 2.26 8.94 -1.97
N GLU A 35 2.25 7.81 -1.30
CA GLU A 35 2.01 7.73 0.13
C GLU A 35 3.22 7.07 0.81
N THR A 36 3.77 7.74 1.81
CA THR A 36 4.95 7.23 2.52
C THR A 36 4.65 6.78 3.94
N ARG A 37 3.40 6.86 4.37
CA ARG A 37 2.99 6.46 5.71
C ARG A 37 2.40 5.06 5.69
N ARG A 38 3.07 4.14 6.35
CA ARG A 38 2.62 2.75 6.47
C ARG A 38 1.27 2.65 7.19
N GLY A 39 1.05 3.52 8.15
CA GLY A 39 -0.14 3.52 8.98
C GLY A 39 -1.33 4.25 8.38
N ARG A 40 -1.23 4.75 7.14
CA ARG A 40 -2.37 5.41 6.51
C ARG A 40 -3.58 4.50 6.50
N ARG A 41 -4.71 4.99 6.98
CA ARG A 41 -5.97 4.26 6.93
C ARG A 41 -6.53 4.27 5.52
N LEU A 42 -6.94 3.08 5.07
CA LEU A 42 -7.62 2.92 3.78
C LEU A 42 -9.10 2.72 4.02
N ILE A 43 -9.90 3.24 3.09
CA ILE A 43 -11.35 3.07 3.12
C ILE A 43 -11.79 2.40 1.83
N GLN A 44 -13.02 1.91 1.83
CA GLN A 44 -13.62 1.29 0.65
C GLN A 44 -13.53 2.24 -0.54
N GLY A 45 -13.06 1.71 -1.67
CA GLY A 45 -12.90 2.47 -2.90
C GLY A 45 -11.51 3.03 -3.13
N ASP A 46 -10.65 3.04 -2.10
CA ASP A 46 -9.27 3.48 -2.29
C ASP A 46 -8.54 2.54 -3.25
N VAL A 47 -7.73 3.10 -4.13
CA VAL A 47 -6.92 2.34 -5.09
C VAL A 47 -5.46 2.48 -4.70
N VAL A 48 -4.81 1.34 -4.48
CA VAL A 48 -3.40 1.27 -4.11
C VAL A 48 -2.61 0.73 -5.29
N GLU A 49 -1.50 1.39 -5.62
CA GLU A 49 -0.62 0.96 -6.71
C GLU A 49 0.81 0.81 -6.20
N VAL A 50 1.45 -0.30 -6.57
CA VAL A 50 2.86 -0.56 -6.28
C VAL A 50 3.48 -1.10 -7.56
N GLY A 51 4.32 -0.31 -8.21
CA GLY A 51 4.87 -0.69 -9.51
C GLY A 51 3.75 -0.93 -10.51
N ASP A 52 3.70 -2.12 -11.08
CA ASP A 52 2.66 -2.52 -12.04
C ASP A 52 1.47 -3.19 -11.37
N GLU A 53 1.52 -3.36 -10.06
CA GLU A 53 0.45 -4.01 -9.31
C GLU A 53 -0.55 -2.98 -8.84
N ARG A 54 -1.81 -3.37 -8.82
CA ARG A 54 -2.90 -2.49 -8.43
C ARG A 54 -3.92 -3.25 -7.60
N LEU A 55 -4.42 -2.60 -6.56
CA LEU A 55 -5.36 -3.18 -5.62
C LEU A 55 -6.43 -2.15 -5.31
N GLU A 56 -7.69 -2.56 -5.38
CA GLU A 56 -8.81 -1.72 -4.94
C GLU A 56 -9.35 -2.24 -3.61
N VAL A 57 -9.53 -1.34 -2.65
CA VAL A 57 -10.08 -1.69 -1.33
C VAL A 57 -11.59 -1.83 -1.43
N ARG A 58 -12.10 -2.99 -1.01
CA ARG A 58 -13.53 -3.32 -1.09
C ARG A 58 -14.13 -3.48 0.29
#